data_bd04967a104685ff04b0c59480eaac18
#
_entry.id   bd04967a104685ff04b0c59480eaac18
#
_cell.length_a   1.000
_cell.length_b   1.000
_cell.length_c   1.000
_cell.angle_alpha   90.00
_cell.angle_beta   90.00
_cell.angle_gamma   90.00
#
_symmetry.space_group_name_H-M   'P 1'
#
loop_
_entity.id
_entity.type
_entity.pdbx_description
1 polymer ?
#
loop_
_entity_poly.entity_id
_entity_poly.type
_entity_poly.pdbx_seq_one_letter_code
_entity_poly.pdbx_strand_id
1 'polypeptide(L)'
;MPSHDIHKKWERELLGVVHIEIDKEIDRKRDSSRKNEEEYEYFLHRVKETYGERGVYYFALHHILDRAYWLLQKVLREDLYHSIFIKNTDPVKEKGEGDLEKYIEYIAEELCSELSTDYHSLIIRREETRNIVKELISEIFKHKRRVYELLYDLMSEKSFKERLFRDLVEKVKWDEPLGEEEAIIIVRILEGEISLRDGYSELCKRVRMSPLTLEDNIKRLKKAKEIFDDILYFLEGYLNLI
;
A
#
# COMPACT_ATOMS: atom_id res chain seq x y z
N MET A 1 -3.98 5.22 4.05
CA MET A 1 -3.80 6.24 3.03
C MET A 1 -2.45 6.85 3.23
N PRO A 2 -1.80 7.27 2.12
CA PRO A 2 -0.55 8.00 2.19
C PRO A 2 -0.71 9.27 3.04
N SER A 3 0.37 9.69 3.67
CA SER A 3 0.38 10.95 4.41
C SER A 3 0.28 12.15 3.45
N HIS A 4 -0.16 13.30 3.95
CA HIS A 4 -0.13 14.53 3.17
C HIS A 4 1.28 14.93 2.70
N ASP A 5 2.33 14.46 3.37
CA ASP A 5 3.70 14.77 2.96
C ASP A 5 4.10 14.03 1.68
N ILE A 6 3.60 12.81 1.48
CA ILE A 6 3.75 12.08 0.21
C ILE A 6 3.01 12.81 -0.91
N HIS A 7 1.75 13.21 -0.70
CA HIS A 7 0.99 13.99 -1.70
C HIS A 7 1.74 15.25 -2.10
N LYS A 8 2.19 16.07 -1.14
CA LYS A 8 2.97 17.28 -1.40
C LYS A 8 4.26 17.04 -2.16
N LYS A 9 4.98 15.94 -1.84
CA LYS A 9 6.21 15.56 -2.54
C LYS A 9 5.90 15.31 -4.00
N TRP A 10 4.95 14.43 -4.29
CA TRP A 10 4.61 14.02 -5.65
C TRP A 10 3.93 15.12 -6.46
N GLU A 11 3.14 16.00 -5.85
CA GLU A 11 2.64 17.22 -6.49
C GLU A 11 3.79 18.12 -6.95
N ARG A 12 4.79 18.35 -6.08
CA ARG A 12 5.93 19.18 -6.43
C ARG A 12 6.75 18.58 -7.56
N GLU A 13 6.96 17.28 -7.55
CA GLU A 13 7.78 16.57 -8.55
C GLU A 13 7.11 16.47 -9.92
N LEU A 14 5.82 16.18 -9.96
CA LEU A 14 5.10 15.98 -11.21
C LEU A 14 4.44 17.26 -11.74
N LEU A 15 3.95 18.12 -10.85
CA LEU A 15 3.14 19.29 -11.22
C LEU A 15 3.82 20.64 -10.92
N GLY A 16 4.97 20.60 -10.22
CA GLY A 16 5.81 21.75 -9.94
C GLY A 16 5.35 22.70 -8.81
N VAL A 17 4.11 22.55 -8.35
CA VAL A 17 3.52 23.37 -7.27
C VAL A 17 2.70 22.47 -6.35
N VAL A 18 2.56 22.83 -5.09
CA VAL A 18 1.78 22.10 -4.09
C VAL A 18 0.48 22.82 -3.80
N HIS A 19 -0.65 22.10 -3.85
CA HIS A 19 -1.98 22.61 -3.52
C HIS A 19 -2.66 21.82 -2.39
N ILE A 20 -2.08 21.90 -1.19
CA ILE A 20 -2.54 21.17 0.01
C ILE A 20 -4.03 21.40 0.34
N GLU A 21 -4.61 22.50 -0.14
CA GLU A 21 -6.02 22.79 0.09
C GLU A 21 -6.93 21.81 -0.68
N ILE A 22 -6.47 21.34 -1.84
CA ILE A 22 -7.18 20.32 -2.62
C ILE A 22 -7.17 19.00 -1.84
N ASP A 23 -6.02 18.56 -1.35
CA ASP A 23 -5.90 17.34 -0.55
C ASP A 23 -6.78 17.37 0.68
N LYS A 24 -6.72 18.45 1.45
CA LYS A 24 -7.55 18.63 2.66
C LYS A 24 -9.04 18.58 2.34
N GLU A 25 -9.44 19.14 1.21
CA GLU A 25 -10.84 19.17 0.82
C GLU A 25 -11.33 17.79 0.34
N ILE A 26 -10.49 17.05 -0.38
CA ILE A 26 -10.77 15.65 -0.77
C ILE A 26 -10.91 14.77 0.48
N ASP A 27 -9.99 14.89 1.43
CA ASP A 27 -10.00 14.09 2.65
C ASP A 27 -11.17 14.38 3.58
N ARG A 28 -11.66 15.63 3.64
CA ARG A 28 -12.85 15.98 4.43
C ARG A 28 -14.12 15.25 3.96
N LYS A 29 -14.20 14.93 2.66
CA LYS A 29 -15.38 14.29 2.05
C LYS A 29 -15.15 12.82 1.69
N ARG A 30 -14.19 12.21 2.35
CA ARG A 30 -13.61 10.90 2.04
C ARG A 30 -14.61 9.77 1.80
N ASP A 31 -15.75 9.74 2.48
CA ASP A 31 -16.72 8.66 2.36
C ASP A 31 -17.73 8.86 1.22
N SER A 32 -17.98 10.09 0.81
CA SER A 32 -19.01 10.42 -0.16
C SER A 32 -18.49 10.46 -1.60
N SER A 33 -17.34 11.10 -1.83
CA SER A 33 -16.80 11.29 -3.18
C SER A 33 -16.35 9.99 -3.88
N ARG A 34 -16.12 8.92 -3.12
CA ARG A 34 -15.74 7.60 -3.66
C ARG A 34 -16.92 6.71 -4.01
N LYS A 35 -18.08 6.95 -3.42
CA LYS A 35 -19.28 6.10 -3.54
C LYS A 35 -20.38 6.73 -4.37
N ASN A 36 -20.38 8.05 -4.51
CA ASN A 36 -21.46 8.79 -5.13
C ASN A 36 -20.92 9.58 -6.35
N GLU A 37 -21.44 9.25 -7.52
CA GLU A 37 -21.03 9.85 -8.79
C GLU A 37 -21.35 11.36 -8.86
N GLU A 38 -22.48 11.79 -8.27
CA GLU A 38 -22.89 13.20 -8.24
C GLU A 38 -21.94 14.05 -7.36
N GLU A 39 -21.48 13.52 -6.24
CA GLU A 39 -20.54 14.21 -5.36
C GLU A 39 -19.15 14.29 -5.99
N TYR A 40 -18.72 13.24 -6.70
CA TYR A 40 -17.47 13.25 -7.44
C TYR A 40 -17.48 14.34 -8.52
N GLU A 41 -18.56 14.44 -9.32
CA GLU A 41 -18.70 15.46 -10.35
C GLU A 41 -18.74 16.87 -9.78
N TYR A 42 -19.51 17.07 -8.73
CA TYR A 42 -19.56 18.34 -8.02
C TYR A 42 -18.18 18.76 -7.55
N PHE A 43 -17.41 17.82 -7.00
CA PHE A 43 -16.08 18.10 -6.48
C PHE A 43 -15.09 18.42 -7.61
N LEU A 44 -15.09 17.64 -8.68
CA LEU A 44 -14.26 17.86 -9.86
C LEU A 44 -14.56 19.22 -10.50
N HIS A 45 -15.84 19.55 -10.65
CA HIS A 45 -16.28 20.85 -11.17
C HIS A 45 -15.77 22.00 -10.30
N ARG A 46 -15.94 21.90 -8.99
CA ARG A 46 -15.46 22.91 -8.03
C ARG A 46 -13.95 23.09 -8.05
N VAL A 47 -13.18 21.99 -8.14
CA VAL A 47 -11.72 22.04 -8.27
C VAL A 47 -11.33 22.74 -9.56
N LYS A 48 -12.00 22.44 -10.66
CA LYS A 48 -11.78 23.06 -11.98
C LYS A 48 -12.13 24.56 -11.97
N GLU A 49 -13.23 24.96 -11.35
CA GLU A 49 -13.61 26.36 -11.20
C GLU A 49 -12.61 27.15 -10.37
N THR A 50 -12.10 26.55 -9.27
CA THR A 50 -11.22 27.25 -8.33
C THR A 50 -9.78 27.31 -8.81
N TYR A 51 -9.28 26.24 -9.43
CA TYR A 51 -7.85 26.06 -9.76
C TYR A 51 -7.58 25.88 -11.27
N GLY A 52 -8.64 25.94 -12.10
CA GLY A 52 -8.55 25.73 -13.53
C GLY A 52 -8.23 24.27 -13.91
N GLU A 53 -7.80 24.05 -15.16
CA GLU A 53 -7.46 22.72 -15.66
C GLU A 53 -6.34 22.04 -14.82
N ARG A 54 -5.41 22.81 -14.26
CA ARG A 54 -4.38 22.27 -13.37
C ARG A 54 -4.97 21.62 -12.13
N GLY A 55 -6.07 22.15 -11.58
CA GLY A 55 -6.76 21.56 -10.44
C GLY A 55 -7.17 20.11 -10.68
N VAL A 56 -7.53 19.76 -11.93
CA VAL A 56 -7.89 18.39 -12.31
C VAL A 56 -6.69 17.43 -12.21
N TYR A 57 -5.48 17.89 -12.53
CA TYR A 57 -4.25 17.11 -12.37
C TYR A 57 -3.94 16.82 -10.90
N TYR A 58 -4.08 17.80 -10.02
CA TYR A 58 -3.89 17.60 -8.57
C TYR A 58 -4.93 16.62 -8.02
N PHE A 59 -6.18 16.79 -8.40
CA PHE A 59 -7.25 15.89 -8.03
C PHE A 59 -6.98 14.45 -8.49
N ALA A 60 -6.56 14.28 -9.75
CA ALA A 60 -6.22 12.98 -10.30
C ALA A 60 -5.01 12.35 -9.60
N LEU A 61 -3.95 13.13 -9.36
CA LEU A 61 -2.73 12.66 -8.70
C LEU A 61 -3.01 12.20 -7.27
N HIS A 62 -3.77 12.98 -6.48
CA HIS A 62 -4.18 12.58 -5.14
C HIS A 62 -4.84 11.19 -5.15
N HIS A 63 -5.79 10.98 -6.03
CA HIS A 63 -6.48 9.69 -6.11
C HIS A 63 -5.60 8.55 -6.65
N ILE A 64 -4.64 8.83 -7.56
CA ILE A 64 -3.66 7.85 -8.02
C ILE A 64 -2.79 7.38 -6.83
N LEU A 65 -2.28 8.30 -6.02
CA LEU A 65 -1.45 7.97 -4.86
C LEU A 65 -2.23 7.17 -3.81
N ASP A 66 -3.45 7.59 -3.50
CA ASP A 66 -4.34 6.85 -2.62
C ASP A 66 -4.60 5.42 -3.14
N ARG A 67 -4.84 5.31 -4.43
CA ARG A 67 -5.12 4.02 -5.05
C ARG A 67 -3.88 3.15 -5.12
N ALA A 68 -2.71 3.73 -5.48
CA ALA A 68 -1.43 3.04 -5.46
C ALA A 68 -1.12 2.45 -4.09
N TYR A 69 -1.36 3.20 -3.01
CA TYR A 69 -1.19 2.72 -1.64
C TYR A 69 -2.02 1.45 -1.36
N TRP A 70 -3.30 1.45 -1.75
CA TRP A 70 -4.19 0.30 -1.53
C TRP A 70 -3.85 -0.90 -2.40
N LEU A 71 -3.53 -0.65 -3.67
CA LEU A 71 -3.15 -1.70 -4.61
C LEU A 71 -1.83 -2.34 -4.24
N LEU A 72 -0.84 -1.54 -3.84
CA LEU A 72 0.45 -2.05 -3.38
C LEU A 72 0.29 -2.93 -2.14
N GLN A 73 -0.54 -2.52 -1.17
CA GLN A 73 -0.87 -3.38 -0.02
C GLN A 73 -1.55 -4.68 -0.45
N LYS A 74 -2.48 -4.62 -1.41
CA LYS A 74 -3.15 -5.81 -1.94
C LYS A 74 -2.14 -6.75 -2.61
N VAL A 75 -1.30 -6.24 -3.52
CA VAL A 75 -0.30 -7.03 -4.25
C VAL A 75 0.67 -7.71 -3.28
N LEU A 76 1.27 -6.96 -2.37
CA LEU A 76 2.21 -7.49 -1.38
C LEU A 76 1.55 -8.52 -0.46
N ARG A 77 0.36 -8.22 0.06
CA ARG A 77 -0.37 -9.13 0.94
C ARG A 77 -0.69 -10.46 0.24
N GLU A 78 -1.24 -10.40 -0.98
CA GLU A 78 -1.60 -11.60 -1.73
C GLU A 78 -0.36 -12.44 -2.04
N ASP A 79 0.71 -11.79 -2.45
CA ASP A 79 1.93 -12.45 -2.85
C ASP A 79 2.66 -13.10 -1.65
N LEU A 80 2.87 -12.36 -0.56
CA LEU A 80 3.46 -12.87 0.67
C LEU A 80 2.62 -13.99 1.27
N TYR A 81 1.29 -13.84 1.31
CA TYR A 81 0.41 -14.88 1.82
C TYR A 81 0.50 -16.14 0.97
N HIS A 82 0.37 -16.02 -0.35
CA HIS A 82 0.35 -17.19 -1.23
C HIS A 82 1.68 -17.94 -1.20
N SER A 83 2.79 -17.23 -1.33
CA SER A 83 4.11 -17.86 -1.35
C SER A 83 4.46 -18.48 -0.01
N ILE A 84 4.32 -17.75 1.11
CA ILE A 84 4.81 -18.19 2.41
C ILE A 84 3.84 -19.15 3.10
N PHE A 85 2.53 -18.88 3.03
CA PHE A 85 1.54 -19.65 3.80
C PHE A 85 0.89 -20.79 3.00
N ILE A 86 0.77 -20.65 1.69
CA ILE A 86 0.17 -21.70 0.84
C ILE A 86 1.24 -22.60 0.26
N LYS A 87 2.22 -22.04 -0.45
CA LYS A 87 3.26 -22.82 -1.12
C LYS A 87 4.47 -23.13 -0.24
N ASN A 88 4.65 -22.45 0.87
CA ASN A 88 5.83 -22.52 1.74
C ASN A 88 7.14 -22.23 0.97
N THR A 89 7.10 -21.28 0.07
CA THR A 89 8.22 -20.82 -0.76
C THR A 89 8.63 -19.41 -0.40
N ASP A 90 9.71 -18.94 -1.02
CA ASP A 90 10.15 -17.56 -0.94
C ASP A 90 9.70 -16.82 -2.19
N PRO A 91 8.91 -15.73 -2.10
CA PRO A 91 8.40 -15.02 -3.27
C PRO A 91 9.52 -14.42 -4.13
N VAL A 92 10.65 -14.02 -3.53
CA VAL A 92 11.82 -13.52 -4.27
C VAL A 92 12.40 -14.64 -5.14
N LYS A 93 12.49 -15.88 -4.60
CA LYS A 93 12.96 -17.03 -5.37
C LYS A 93 11.97 -17.49 -6.42
N GLU A 94 10.68 -17.34 -6.14
CA GLU A 94 9.62 -17.80 -7.03
C GLU A 94 9.38 -16.85 -8.22
N LYS A 95 9.28 -15.55 -7.94
CA LYS A 95 8.91 -14.53 -8.94
C LYS A 95 10.09 -13.69 -9.40
N GLY A 96 11.07 -13.45 -8.54
CA GLY A 96 12.31 -12.74 -8.85
C GLY A 96 13.46 -13.65 -9.27
N GLU A 97 13.25 -14.97 -9.42
CA GLU A 97 14.32 -15.94 -9.74
C GLU A 97 15.51 -15.85 -8.76
N GLY A 98 15.24 -15.50 -7.50
CA GLY A 98 16.23 -15.29 -6.46
C GLY A 98 16.91 -13.93 -6.47
N ASP A 99 16.46 -13.01 -7.31
CA ASP A 99 16.97 -11.65 -7.42
C ASP A 99 15.92 -10.65 -6.87
N LEU A 100 16.28 -9.95 -5.80
CA LEU A 100 15.37 -9.01 -5.14
C LEU A 100 14.96 -7.84 -6.05
N GLU A 101 15.86 -7.37 -6.90
CA GLU A 101 15.57 -6.30 -7.85
C GLU A 101 14.48 -6.72 -8.85
N LYS A 102 14.59 -7.92 -9.42
CA LYS A 102 13.56 -8.48 -10.31
C LYS A 102 12.22 -8.67 -9.61
N TYR A 103 12.27 -9.05 -8.33
CA TYR A 103 11.04 -9.16 -7.55
C TYR A 103 10.37 -7.81 -7.33
N ILE A 104 11.15 -6.76 -7.08
CA ILE A 104 10.64 -5.38 -6.97
C ILE A 104 10.09 -4.89 -8.31
N GLU A 105 10.77 -5.21 -9.43
CA GLU A 105 10.27 -4.92 -10.78
C GLU A 105 8.92 -5.61 -11.04
N TYR A 106 8.79 -6.88 -10.65
CA TYR A 106 7.52 -7.60 -10.72
C TYR A 106 6.40 -6.89 -9.92
N ILE A 107 6.67 -6.47 -8.66
CA ILE A 107 5.70 -5.72 -7.86
C ILE A 107 5.31 -4.40 -8.55
N ALA A 108 6.27 -3.71 -9.13
CA ALA A 108 6.04 -2.46 -9.86
C ALA A 108 5.17 -2.66 -11.12
N GLU A 109 5.41 -3.73 -11.88
CA GLU A 109 4.61 -4.10 -13.06
C GLU A 109 3.17 -4.45 -12.68
N GLU A 110 2.98 -5.25 -11.63
CA GLU A 110 1.64 -5.57 -11.11
C GLU A 110 0.90 -4.31 -10.64
N LEU A 111 1.59 -3.41 -9.92
CA LEU A 111 1.00 -2.14 -9.49
C LEU A 111 0.60 -1.27 -10.69
N CYS A 112 1.46 -1.15 -11.70
CA CYS A 112 1.17 -0.40 -12.91
C CYS A 112 -0.03 -0.98 -13.67
N SER A 113 -0.07 -2.31 -13.81
CA SER A 113 -1.17 -3.04 -14.46
C SER A 113 -2.49 -2.81 -13.73
N GLU A 114 -2.51 -2.98 -12.41
CA GLU A 114 -3.69 -2.76 -11.58
C GLU A 114 -4.19 -1.30 -11.65
N LEU A 115 -3.28 -0.32 -11.55
CA LEU A 115 -3.64 1.10 -11.69
C LEU A 115 -4.22 1.43 -13.06
N SER A 116 -3.68 0.83 -14.12
CA SER A 116 -4.11 1.09 -15.49
C SER A 116 -5.45 0.44 -15.84
N THR A 117 -5.82 -0.64 -15.13
CA THR A 117 -7.02 -1.44 -15.38
C THR A 117 -8.13 -1.26 -14.36
N ASP A 118 -7.94 -0.39 -13.36
CA ASP A 118 -8.91 -0.17 -12.30
C ASP A 118 -10.15 0.60 -12.77
N TYR A 119 -10.97 -0.06 -13.57
CA TYR A 119 -12.24 0.47 -14.07
C TYR A 119 -13.30 0.72 -12.97
N HIS A 120 -13.06 0.29 -11.74
CA HIS A 120 -13.95 0.57 -10.61
C HIS A 120 -13.73 1.96 -10.00
N SER A 121 -12.59 2.59 -10.29
CA SER A 121 -12.32 3.97 -9.87
C SER A 121 -13.18 4.94 -10.69
N LEU A 122 -13.94 5.80 -10.00
CA LEU A 122 -14.73 6.86 -10.64
C LEU A 122 -13.86 7.78 -11.52
N ILE A 123 -12.61 7.97 -11.14
CA ILE A 123 -11.61 8.75 -11.88
C ILE A 123 -11.37 8.21 -13.28
N ILE A 124 -11.24 6.89 -13.43
CA ILE A 124 -10.96 6.26 -14.73
C ILE A 124 -12.22 6.16 -15.59
N ARG A 125 -13.42 6.16 -15.00
CA ARG A 125 -14.68 6.08 -15.75
C ARG A 125 -14.98 7.33 -16.56
N ARG A 126 -14.49 8.51 -16.12
CA ARG A 126 -14.72 9.77 -16.81
C ARG A 126 -13.67 10.01 -17.89
N GLU A 127 -14.11 10.33 -19.11
CA GLU A 127 -13.20 10.56 -20.22
C GLU A 127 -12.26 11.73 -19.97
N GLU A 128 -12.76 12.79 -19.32
CA GLU A 128 -12.00 13.99 -18.97
C GLU A 128 -10.82 13.69 -18.04
N THR A 129 -11.03 12.86 -17.00
CA THR A 129 -9.97 12.51 -16.05
C THR A 129 -9.15 11.32 -16.51
N ARG A 130 -9.70 10.42 -17.33
CA ARG A 130 -9.04 9.21 -17.80
C ARG A 130 -7.71 9.49 -18.53
N ASN A 131 -7.69 10.50 -19.39
CA ASN A 131 -6.50 10.85 -20.15
C ASN A 131 -5.42 11.41 -19.22
N ILE A 132 -5.81 12.28 -18.27
CA ILE A 132 -4.91 12.83 -17.25
C ILE A 132 -4.34 11.72 -16.37
N VAL A 133 -5.17 10.79 -15.91
CA VAL A 133 -4.73 9.63 -15.13
C VAL A 133 -3.73 8.78 -15.89
N LYS A 134 -4.01 8.47 -17.17
CA LYS A 134 -3.07 7.71 -18.02
C LYS A 134 -1.75 8.45 -18.24
N GLU A 135 -1.79 9.76 -18.43
CA GLU A 135 -0.60 10.61 -18.54
C GLU A 135 0.22 10.56 -17.27
N LEU A 136 -0.39 10.77 -16.10
CA LEU A 136 0.28 10.74 -14.80
C LEU A 136 0.87 9.36 -14.47
N ILE A 137 0.13 8.28 -14.70
CA ILE A 137 0.63 6.91 -14.52
C ILE A 137 1.82 6.68 -15.47
N SER A 138 1.70 7.04 -16.73
CA SER A 138 2.80 6.91 -17.69
C SER A 138 4.03 7.69 -17.26
N GLU A 139 3.87 8.91 -16.74
CA GLU A 139 4.99 9.73 -16.27
C GLU A 139 5.66 9.16 -15.02
N ILE A 140 4.89 8.56 -14.09
CA ILE A 140 5.44 7.89 -12.92
C ILE A 140 6.22 6.64 -13.34
N PHE A 141 5.63 5.78 -14.16
CA PHE A 141 6.19 4.47 -14.51
C PHE A 141 7.18 4.49 -15.67
N LYS A 142 7.41 5.64 -16.31
CA LYS A 142 8.38 5.80 -17.38
C LYS A 142 9.83 5.62 -16.94
N HIS A 143 10.14 5.96 -15.69
CA HIS A 143 11.48 5.95 -15.15
C HIS A 143 11.57 5.05 -13.93
N LYS A 144 12.43 4.03 -13.98
CA LYS A 144 12.68 3.08 -12.88
C LYS A 144 12.89 3.78 -11.53
N ARG A 145 13.67 4.86 -11.51
CA ARG A 145 13.92 5.64 -10.29
C ARG A 145 12.62 6.16 -9.65
N ARG A 146 11.73 6.76 -10.44
CA ARG A 146 10.45 7.27 -9.93
C ARG A 146 9.57 6.17 -9.38
N VAL A 147 9.55 5.02 -10.06
CA VAL A 147 8.80 3.85 -9.59
C VAL A 147 9.32 3.39 -8.24
N TYR A 148 10.64 3.25 -8.09
CA TYR A 148 11.28 2.84 -6.84
C TYR A 148 11.06 3.87 -5.73
N GLU A 149 11.07 5.15 -6.07
CA GLU A 149 10.76 6.24 -5.15
C GLU A 149 9.30 6.19 -4.68
N LEU A 150 8.34 5.93 -5.59
CA LEU A 150 6.94 5.73 -5.23
C LEU A 150 6.76 4.54 -4.29
N LEU A 151 7.36 3.39 -4.62
CA LEU A 151 7.30 2.21 -3.77
C LEU A 151 7.87 2.48 -2.38
N TYR A 152 9.06 3.11 -2.32
CA TYR A 152 9.71 3.47 -1.06
C TYR A 152 8.84 4.42 -0.23
N ASP A 153 8.36 5.51 -0.81
CA ASP A 153 7.53 6.50 -0.13
C ASP A 153 6.28 5.86 0.49
N LEU A 154 5.59 5.02 -0.27
CA LEU A 154 4.37 4.36 0.21
C LEU A 154 4.67 3.31 1.29
N MET A 155 5.70 2.48 1.08
CA MET A 155 6.03 1.37 1.98
C MET A 155 6.72 1.81 3.26
N SER A 156 7.46 2.93 3.24
CA SER A 156 8.15 3.47 4.43
C SER A 156 7.18 4.07 5.46
N GLU A 157 5.92 4.31 5.09
CA GLU A 157 4.93 4.79 6.03
C GLU A 157 4.60 3.74 7.10
N LYS A 158 4.65 4.16 8.37
CA LYS A 158 4.29 3.30 9.50
C LYS A 158 2.90 2.70 9.35
N SER A 159 1.93 3.50 8.91
CA SER A 159 0.55 3.07 8.67
C SER A 159 0.43 1.98 7.60
N PHE A 160 1.30 2.01 6.57
CA PHE A 160 1.34 0.99 5.53
C PHE A 160 1.78 -0.36 6.10
N LYS A 161 2.89 -0.36 6.82
CA LYS A 161 3.47 -1.56 7.44
C LYS A 161 2.51 -2.19 8.46
N GLU A 162 2.00 -1.39 9.39
CA GLU A 162 1.06 -1.87 10.41
C GLU A 162 -0.17 -2.52 9.79
N ARG A 163 -0.74 -1.91 8.75
CA ARG A 163 -1.90 -2.44 8.06
C ARG A 163 -1.58 -3.71 7.29
N LEU A 164 -0.47 -3.75 6.52
CA LEU A 164 -0.06 -4.94 5.78
C LEU A 164 0.06 -6.16 6.70
N PHE A 165 0.74 -6.00 7.82
CA PHE A 165 0.93 -7.11 8.75
C PHE A 165 -0.33 -7.49 9.51
N ARG A 166 -1.20 -6.53 9.87
CA ARG A 166 -2.51 -6.84 10.42
C ARG A 166 -3.37 -7.64 9.44
N ASP A 167 -3.45 -7.20 8.19
CA ASP A 167 -4.20 -7.90 7.14
C ASP A 167 -3.64 -9.32 6.88
N LEU A 168 -2.32 -9.51 6.96
CA LEU A 168 -1.68 -10.84 6.87
C LEU A 168 -2.06 -11.70 8.07
N VAL A 169 -2.02 -11.17 9.28
CA VAL A 169 -2.43 -11.88 10.51
C VAL A 169 -3.88 -12.33 10.42
N GLU A 170 -4.78 -11.47 9.97
CA GLU A 170 -6.20 -11.81 9.80
C GLU A 170 -6.44 -12.90 8.73
N LYS A 171 -5.60 -12.94 7.70
CA LYS A 171 -5.70 -13.91 6.59
C LYS A 171 -5.14 -15.28 6.93
N VAL A 172 -4.21 -15.34 7.87
CA VAL A 172 -3.56 -16.60 8.31
C VAL A 172 -4.57 -17.48 9.06
N LYS A 173 -4.49 -18.81 8.85
CA LYS A 173 -5.34 -19.76 9.54
C LYS A 173 -4.85 -19.95 10.99
N TRP A 174 -5.69 -19.58 11.93
CA TRP A 174 -5.52 -19.80 13.37
C TRP A 174 -6.46 -20.91 13.88
N ASP A 175 -6.25 -21.38 15.12
CA ASP A 175 -7.12 -22.38 15.73
C ASP A 175 -8.55 -21.83 15.91
N GLU A 176 -8.68 -20.52 16.21
CA GLU A 176 -9.94 -19.77 16.26
C GLU A 176 -9.78 -18.45 15.48
N PRO A 177 -10.88 -17.87 14.97
CA PRO A 177 -10.83 -16.54 14.35
C PRO A 177 -10.30 -15.50 15.33
N LEU A 178 -9.38 -14.65 14.86
CA LEU A 178 -8.84 -13.55 15.64
C LEU A 178 -9.67 -12.29 15.41
N GLY A 179 -9.90 -11.54 16.50
CA GLY A 179 -10.40 -10.19 16.44
C GLY A 179 -9.26 -9.16 16.25
N GLU A 180 -9.64 -7.90 16.18
CA GLU A 180 -8.68 -6.80 15.97
C GLU A 180 -7.65 -6.70 17.12
N GLU A 181 -8.07 -6.92 18.37
CA GLU A 181 -7.19 -6.85 19.53
C GLU A 181 -6.14 -7.97 19.52
N GLU A 182 -6.52 -9.19 19.16
CA GLU A 182 -5.62 -10.34 19.04
C GLU A 182 -4.62 -10.13 17.89
N ALA A 183 -5.08 -9.60 16.77
CA ALA A 183 -4.20 -9.25 15.64
C ALA A 183 -3.14 -8.20 16.04
N ILE A 184 -3.53 -7.19 16.84
CA ILE A 184 -2.60 -6.19 17.37
C ILE A 184 -1.54 -6.85 18.27
N ILE A 185 -1.91 -7.79 19.15
CA ILE A 185 -0.94 -8.51 20.01
C ILE A 185 0.08 -9.24 19.14
N ILE A 186 -0.36 -9.90 18.07
CA ILE A 186 0.54 -10.62 17.14
C ILE A 186 1.47 -9.64 16.42
N VAL A 187 0.97 -8.51 15.93
CA VAL A 187 1.83 -7.48 15.32
C VAL A 187 2.89 -6.98 16.31
N ARG A 188 2.54 -6.75 17.58
CA ARG A 188 3.50 -6.35 18.63
C ARG A 188 4.58 -7.41 18.89
N ILE A 189 4.23 -8.72 18.76
CA ILE A 189 5.24 -9.80 18.81
C ILE A 189 6.17 -9.71 17.59
N LEU A 190 5.65 -9.43 16.40
CA LEU A 190 6.44 -9.30 15.17
C LEU A 190 7.39 -8.10 15.21
N GLU A 191 6.95 -7.00 15.79
CA GLU A 191 7.77 -5.79 15.98
C GLU A 191 8.77 -5.93 17.15
N GLY A 192 8.68 -7.01 17.95
CA GLY A 192 9.56 -7.23 19.09
C GLY A 192 9.22 -6.36 20.31
N GLU A 193 8.06 -5.70 20.31
CA GLU A 193 7.58 -4.90 21.44
C GLU A 193 7.23 -5.76 22.66
N ILE A 194 6.76 -6.98 22.42
CA ILE A 194 6.50 -7.97 23.46
C ILE A 194 7.14 -9.30 23.10
N SER A 195 7.51 -10.09 24.12
CA SER A 195 8.05 -11.41 23.89
C SER A 195 6.97 -12.38 23.39
N LEU A 196 7.38 -13.42 22.65
CA LEU A 196 6.44 -14.47 22.21
C LEU A 196 5.69 -15.08 23.40
N ARG A 197 6.38 -15.28 24.54
CA ARG A 197 5.81 -15.85 25.78
C ARG A 197 4.75 -14.95 26.37
N ASP A 198 5.03 -13.65 26.45
CA ASP A 198 4.09 -12.69 27.04
C ASP A 198 2.87 -12.51 26.14
N GLY A 199 3.10 -12.41 24.81
CA GLY A 199 2.04 -12.34 23.81
C GLY A 199 1.16 -13.60 23.82
N TYR A 200 1.75 -14.80 23.93
CA TYR A 200 1.00 -16.04 24.07
C TYR A 200 0.11 -16.03 25.33
N SER A 201 0.69 -15.61 26.47
CA SER A 201 -0.06 -15.51 27.72
C SER A 201 -1.24 -14.53 27.63
N GLU A 202 -1.08 -13.44 26.86
CA GLU A 202 -2.13 -12.46 26.64
C GLU A 202 -3.22 -12.99 25.71
N LEU A 203 -2.83 -13.64 24.60
CA LEU A 203 -3.74 -14.27 23.63
C LEU A 203 -4.60 -15.36 24.26
N CYS A 204 -4.01 -16.24 25.10
CA CYS A 204 -4.72 -17.33 25.76
C CYS A 204 -5.80 -16.87 26.78
N LYS A 205 -5.80 -15.60 27.18
CA LYS A 205 -6.90 -15.02 27.98
C LYS A 205 -8.15 -14.72 27.13
N ARG A 206 -8.00 -14.66 25.81
CA ARG A 206 -9.02 -14.18 24.84
C ARG A 206 -9.49 -15.27 23.90
N VAL A 207 -8.55 -16.08 23.39
CA VAL A 207 -8.81 -17.12 22.39
C VAL A 207 -8.12 -18.42 22.76
N ARG A 208 -8.68 -19.54 22.32
CA ARG A 208 -7.99 -20.83 22.43
C ARG A 208 -6.97 -20.94 21.32
N MET A 209 -5.70 -21.02 21.69
CA MET A 209 -4.60 -21.09 20.73
C MET A 209 -3.57 -22.13 21.18
N SER A 210 -3.19 -23.00 20.25
CA SER A 210 -2.09 -23.92 20.45
C SER A 210 -0.75 -23.18 20.41
N PRO A 211 0.19 -23.47 21.32
CA PRO A 211 1.55 -22.94 21.22
C PRO A 211 2.21 -23.23 19.88
N LEU A 212 2.01 -24.43 19.33
CA LEU A 212 2.58 -24.84 18.07
C LEU A 212 2.01 -24.05 16.89
N THR A 213 0.71 -23.80 16.86
CA THR A 213 0.07 -22.96 15.82
C THR A 213 0.61 -21.55 15.87
N LEU A 214 0.74 -20.96 17.08
CA LEU A 214 1.29 -19.63 17.24
C LEU A 214 2.75 -19.57 16.76
N GLU A 215 3.61 -20.48 17.23
CA GLU A 215 5.04 -20.51 16.85
C GLU A 215 5.26 -20.66 15.35
N ASP A 216 4.52 -21.58 14.68
CA ASP A 216 4.64 -21.78 13.23
C ASP A 216 4.19 -20.54 12.45
N ASN A 217 3.04 -19.99 12.80
CA ASN A 217 2.52 -18.79 12.14
C ASN A 217 3.39 -17.56 12.39
N ILE A 218 3.89 -17.36 13.61
CA ILE A 218 4.83 -16.27 13.93
C ILE A 218 6.13 -16.43 13.12
N LYS A 219 6.65 -17.64 12.96
CA LYS A 219 7.83 -17.89 12.14
C LYS A 219 7.60 -17.49 10.68
N ARG A 220 6.46 -17.83 10.12
CA ARG A 220 6.08 -17.47 8.74
C ARG A 220 5.86 -15.96 8.58
N LEU A 221 5.18 -15.33 9.54
CA LEU A 221 4.98 -13.87 9.55
C LEU A 221 6.31 -13.11 9.68
N LYS A 222 7.26 -13.62 10.49
CA LYS A 222 8.62 -13.05 10.57
C LYS A 222 9.34 -13.13 9.22
N LYS A 223 9.21 -14.26 8.51
CA LYS A 223 9.78 -14.37 7.16
C LYS A 223 9.15 -13.36 6.18
N ALA A 224 7.82 -13.13 6.26
CA ALA A 224 7.17 -12.10 5.46
C ALA A 224 7.70 -10.69 5.81
N LYS A 225 7.93 -10.44 7.10
CA LYS A 225 8.52 -9.18 7.57
C LYS A 225 9.96 -8.98 7.07
N GLU A 226 10.79 -10.01 7.14
CA GLU A 226 12.16 -9.97 6.64
C GLU A 226 12.19 -9.60 5.15
N ILE A 227 11.36 -10.23 4.33
CA ILE A 227 11.25 -9.90 2.90
C ILE A 227 10.80 -8.44 2.69
N PHE A 228 9.83 -7.98 3.45
CA PHE A 228 9.36 -6.59 3.38
C PHE A 228 10.47 -5.60 3.77
N ASP A 229 11.19 -5.89 4.85
CA ASP A 229 12.29 -5.05 5.32
C ASP A 229 13.47 -5.07 4.31
N ASP A 230 13.76 -6.20 3.65
CA ASP A 230 14.75 -6.32 2.58
C ASP A 230 14.39 -5.47 1.35
N ILE A 231 13.11 -5.45 0.96
CA ILE A 231 12.62 -4.58 -0.13
C ILE A 231 12.87 -3.12 0.22
N LEU A 232 12.48 -2.69 1.42
CA LEU A 232 12.70 -1.31 1.86
C LEU A 232 14.19 -0.93 1.89
N TYR A 233 15.01 -1.81 2.43
CA TYR A 233 16.47 -1.59 2.48
C TYR A 233 17.08 -1.47 1.09
N PHE A 234 16.66 -2.32 0.15
CA PHE A 234 17.11 -2.24 -1.24
C PHE A 234 16.68 -0.91 -1.90
N LEU A 235 15.40 -0.53 -1.75
CA LEU A 235 14.89 0.71 -2.33
C LEU A 235 15.62 1.93 -1.76
N GLU A 236 15.83 1.99 -0.45
CA GLU A 236 16.59 3.06 0.21
C GLU A 236 18.03 3.13 -0.30
N GLY A 237 18.71 1.98 -0.37
CA GLY A 237 20.07 1.88 -0.92
C GLY A 237 20.15 2.37 -2.37
N TYR A 238 19.22 1.94 -3.21
CA TYR A 238 19.15 2.37 -4.61
C TYR A 238 18.96 3.89 -4.75
N LEU A 239 18.06 4.47 -3.96
CA LEU A 239 17.75 5.90 -4.01
C LEU A 239 18.91 6.78 -3.48
N ASN A 240 19.71 6.27 -2.56
CA ASN A 240 20.87 6.98 -2.00
C ASN A 240 22.12 6.90 -2.89
N LEU A 241 22.19 5.97 -3.85
CA LEU A 241 23.33 5.79 -4.75
C LEU A 241 23.29 6.69 -6.00
N ILE A 242 22.17 7.33 -6.27
CA ILE A 242 21.91 8.13 -7.47
C ILE A 242 21.60 9.58 -7.10
#